data_6cdb7cd5c39c05be4fecd74211f5a947
#
_entry.id   6cdb7cd5c39c05be4fecd74211f5a947
#
_cell.length_a   1.000
_cell.length_b   1.000
_cell.length_c   1.000
_cell.angle_alpha   90.00
_cell.angle_beta   90.00
_cell.angle_gamma   90.00
#
_symmetry.space_group_name_H-M   'P 1'
#
loop_
_entity.id
_entity.type
_entity.pdbx_description
1 polymer ?
#
loop_
_entity_poly.entity_id
_entity_poly.type
_entity_poly.pdbx_seq_one_letter_code
_entity_poly.pdbx_strand_id
1 'polypeptide(L)'
;MKKESFVNKISIYIGVTLVLLIWLLTAYTVSSFLLLKESEESSVWSTIQIYMKQIDSKFIAMDQCVEGIAGNQDLIGQICYGSPADRYYAAVELQKSMKRDVISNTELDYVLIAESLNKNLIAASTPGVSYGEKEAIASYIWNLMEKEDRGRPQWYYTKIGTHAYIAKIYRGSNWSVAAFSKENTFLSDIRAKEYPDGQSFLLTDANGVCVENLEEGNSMYLGE
;
A
#
# COMPACT_ATOMS: atom_id res chain seq x y z
N MET A 1 57.54 -50.51 -36.31
CA MET A 1 57.34 -50.20 -34.84
C MET A 1 57.38 -48.72 -34.45
N LYS A 2 58.02 -47.74 -35.15
CA LYS A 2 58.06 -46.33 -34.73
C LYS A 2 56.77 -45.52 -35.06
N LYS A 3 56.00 -45.92 -36.09
CA LYS A 3 54.81 -45.20 -36.56
C LYS A 3 53.57 -45.32 -35.62
N GLU A 4 53.36 -46.47 -35.02
CA GLU A 4 52.30 -46.72 -34.08
C GLU A 4 52.46 -45.95 -32.75
N SER A 5 53.68 -45.80 -32.27
CA SER A 5 53.98 -45.00 -31.09
C SER A 5 53.71 -43.50 -31.27
N PHE A 6 53.80 -42.99 -32.47
CA PHE A 6 53.54 -41.57 -32.77
C PHE A 6 52.05 -41.27 -32.83
N VAL A 7 51.26 -42.14 -33.48
CA VAL A 7 49.79 -42.05 -33.56
C VAL A 7 49.18 -42.12 -32.20
N ASN A 8 49.60 -43.05 -31.33
CA ASN A 8 49.09 -43.17 -29.98
C ASN A 8 49.41 -41.92 -29.12
N LYS A 9 50.58 -41.29 -29.26
CA LYS A 9 50.88 -40.06 -28.57
C LYS A 9 49.99 -38.90 -28.98
N ILE A 10 49.73 -38.71 -30.30
CA ILE A 10 48.84 -37.68 -30.82
C ILE A 10 47.42 -37.94 -30.30
N SER A 11 46.92 -39.17 -30.33
CA SER A 11 45.59 -39.52 -29.86
C SER A 11 45.41 -39.18 -28.36
N ILE A 12 46.44 -39.41 -27.53
CA ILE A 12 46.44 -39.06 -26.11
C ILE A 12 46.40 -37.54 -25.90
N TYR A 13 47.20 -36.78 -26.67
CA TYR A 13 47.13 -35.31 -26.60
C TYR A 13 45.78 -34.75 -27.02
N ILE A 14 45.18 -35.23 -28.06
CA ILE A 14 43.84 -34.83 -28.49
C ILE A 14 42.81 -35.19 -27.42
N GLY A 15 42.88 -36.36 -26.82
CA GLY A 15 41.98 -36.78 -25.76
C GLY A 15 42.10 -35.87 -24.52
N VAL A 16 43.32 -35.56 -24.09
CA VAL A 16 43.56 -34.70 -22.92
C VAL A 16 43.07 -33.28 -23.19
N THR A 17 43.34 -32.71 -24.38
CA THR A 17 42.84 -31.37 -24.75
C THR A 17 41.31 -31.33 -24.82
N LEU A 18 40.64 -32.38 -25.30
CA LEU A 18 39.20 -32.48 -25.38
C LEU A 18 38.55 -32.56 -23.98
N VAL A 19 39.13 -33.32 -23.08
CA VAL A 19 38.70 -33.41 -21.67
C VAL A 19 38.87 -32.06 -20.97
N LEU A 20 40.00 -31.37 -21.16
CA LEU A 20 40.24 -30.04 -20.61
C LEU A 20 39.24 -29.01 -21.15
N LEU A 21 38.91 -29.08 -22.41
CA LEU A 21 37.94 -28.17 -23.05
C LEU A 21 36.52 -28.40 -22.52
N ILE A 22 36.10 -29.67 -22.37
CA ILE A 22 34.82 -30.02 -21.75
C ILE A 22 34.75 -29.51 -20.29
N TRP A 23 35.83 -29.71 -19.52
CA TRP A 23 35.89 -29.26 -18.14
C TRP A 23 35.80 -27.73 -18.03
N LEU A 24 36.51 -26.99 -18.87
CA LEU A 24 36.43 -25.53 -18.96
C LEU A 24 35.03 -25.06 -19.33
N LEU A 25 34.39 -25.70 -20.30
CA LEU A 25 33.04 -25.37 -20.76
C LEU A 25 32.01 -25.60 -19.65
N THR A 26 32.14 -26.71 -18.91
CA THR A 26 31.25 -27.03 -17.79
C THR A 26 31.43 -26.02 -16.65
N ALA A 27 32.68 -25.70 -16.28
CA ALA A 27 32.99 -24.71 -15.28
C ALA A 27 32.43 -23.31 -15.63
N TYR A 28 32.58 -22.91 -16.91
CA TYR A 28 32.01 -21.64 -17.40
C TYR A 28 30.48 -21.64 -17.36
N THR A 29 29.83 -22.72 -17.75
CA THR A 29 28.35 -22.83 -17.74
C THR A 29 27.80 -22.76 -16.32
N VAL A 30 28.42 -23.48 -15.37
CA VAL A 30 28.02 -23.45 -13.96
C VAL A 30 28.23 -22.05 -13.36
N SER A 31 29.39 -21.43 -13.62
CA SER A 31 29.66 -20.07 -13.15
C SER A 31 28.68 -19.05 -13.72
N SER A 32 28.37 -19.13 -15.01
CA SER A 32 27.38 -18.23 -15.65
C SER A 32 25.98 -18.43 -15.10
N PHE A 33 25.59 -19.67 -14.81
CA PHE A 33 24.29 -19.97 -14.21
C PHE A 33 24.18 -19.39 -12.79
N LEU A 34 25.21 -19.52 -11.96
CA LEU A 34 25.24 -18.95 -10.62
C LEU A 34 25.17 -17.41 -10.63
N LEU A 35 25.92 -16.78 -11.53
CA LEU A 35 25.88 -15.32 -11.71
C LEU A 35 24.52 -14.82 -12.18
N LEU A 36 23.88 -15.55 -13.10
CA LEU A 36 22.53 -15.22 -13.56
C LEU A 36 21.52 -15.30 -12.42
N LYS A 37 21.56 -16.39 -11.65
CA LYS A 37 20.67 -16.57 -10.50
C LYS A 37 20.85 -15.47 -9.46
N GLU A 38 22.08 -15.13 -9.08
CA GLU A 38 22.37 -14.04 -8.15
C GLU A 38 21.88 -12.68 -8.69
N SER A 39 22.04 -12.43 -9.98
CA SER A 39 21.55 -11.23 -10.65
C SER A 39 20.02 -11.15 -10.64
N GLU A 40 19.31 -12.26 -10.90
CA GLU A 40 17.85 -12.32 -10.84
C GLU A 40 17.35 -12.09 -9.40
N GLU A 41 17.92 -12.76 -8.40
CA GLU A 41 17.56 -12.56 -6.99
C GLU A 41 17.78 -11.10 -6.55
N SER A 42 18.91 -10.50 -6.92
CA SER A 42 19.21 -9.09 -6.64
C SER A 42 18.22 -8.12 -7.32
N SER A 43 17.83 -8.41 -8.57
CA SER A 43 16.84 -7.62 -9.31
C SER A 43 15.46 -7.70 -8.66
N VAL A 44 15.01 -8.89 -8.25
CA VAL A 44 13.74 -9.09 -7.53
C VAL A 44 13.75 -8.34 -6.20
N TRP A 45 14.81 -8.45 -5.41
CA TRP A 45 14.96 -7.73 -4.15
C TRP A 45 14.91 -6.21 -4.33
N SER A 46 15.61 -5.70 -5.33
CA SER A 46 15.59 -4.27 -5.65
C SER A 46 14.18 -3.79 -6.01
N THR A 47 13.47 -4.59 -6.80
CA THR A 47 12.07 -4.30 -7.18
C THR A 47 11.14 -4.28 -5.98
N ILE A 48 11.24 -5.28 -5.09
CA ILE A 48 10.46 -5.33 -3.83
C ILE A 48 10.74 -4.10 -2.97
N GLN A 49 12.00 -3.71 -2.80
CA GLN A 49 12.36 -2.52 -2.02
C GLN A 49 11.76 -1.22 -2.61
N ILE A 50 11.71 -1.10 -3.92
CA ILE A 50 11.08 0.05 -4.58
C ILE A 50 9.58 0.08 -4.25
N TYR A 51 8.89 -1.06 -4.33
CA TYR A 51 7.45 -1.12 -4.01
C TYR A 51 7.17 -0.85 -2.55
N MET A 52 7.98 -1.40 -1.63
CA MET A 52 7.86 -1.09 -0.21
C MET A 52 7.98 0.41 0.05
N LYS A 53 8.99 1.07 -0.54
CA LYS A 53 9.14 2.52 -0.42
C LYS A 53 7.96 3.31 -0.99
N GLN A 54 7.38 2.86 -2.11
CA GLN A 54 6.19 3.48 -2.69
C GLN A 54 4.98 3.34 -1.75
N ILE A 55 4.76 2.14 -1.22
CA ILE A 55 3.70 1.89 -0.23
C ILE A 55 3.90 2.75 1.02
N ASP A 56 5.10 2.77 1.58
CA ASP A 56 5.41 3.59 2.75
C ASP A 56 5.14 5.08 2.48
N SER A 57 5.51 5.58 1.31
CA SER A 57 5.24 6.96 0.91
C SER A 57 3.74 7.28 0.87
N LYS A 58 2.91 6.32 0.41
CA LYS A 58 1.45 6.46 0.38
C LYS A 58 0.86 6.46 1.80
N PHE A 59 1.33 5.58 2.66
CA PHE A 59 0.95 5.58 4.07
C PHE A 59 1.30 6.91 4.75
N ILE A 60 2.51 7.42 4.54
CA ILE A 60 2.96 8.70 5.08
C ILE A 60 2.07 9.85 4.57
N ALA A 61 1.70 9.88 3.30
CA ALA A 61 0.84 10.92 2.75
C ALA A 61 -0.57 10.92 3.38
N MET A 62 -1.16 9.74 3.58
CA MET A 62 -2.45 9.61 4.28
C MET A 62 -2.35 10.00 5.75
N ASP A 63 -1.27 9.61 6.42
CA ASP A 63 -1.00 9.93 7.82
C ASP A 63 -0.89 11.45 8.02
N GLN A 64 -0.07 12.11 7.21
CA GLN A 64 0.10 13.56 7.23
C GLN A 64 -1.22 14.30 6.96
N CYS A 65 -2.07 13.79 6.08
CA CYS A 65 -3.38 14.37 5.83
C CYS A 65 -4.28 14.29 7.08
N VAL A 66 -4.40 13.11 7.68
CA VAL A 66 -5.22 12.90 8.89
C VAL A 66 -4.68 13.70 10.06
N GLU A 67 -3.38 13.66 10.31
CA GLU A 67 -2.73 14.42 11.37
C GLU A 67 -2.84 15.93 11.17
N GLY A 68 -2.69 16.42 9.93
CA GLY A 68 -2.85 17.82 9.59
C GLY A 68 -4.25 18.36 9.88
N ILE A 69 -5.28 17.57 9.60
CA ILE A 69 -6.67 17.92 9.92
C ILE A 69 -6.92 17.80 11.43
N ALA A 70 -6.52 16.68 12.05
CA ALA A 70 -6.71 16.43 13.48
C ALA A 70 -5.92 17.41 14.37
N GLY A 71 -4.78 17.88 13.89
CA GLY A 71 -3.95 18.90 14.54
C GLY A 71 -4.59 20.29 14.54
N ASN A 72 -5.60 20.54 13.72
CA ASN A 72 -6.28 21.84 13.64
C ASN A 72 -7.36 21.97 14.73
N GLN A 73 -6.90 21.87 15.97
CA GLN A 73 -7.72 21.83 17.20
C GLN A 73 -8.70 22.99 17.30
N ASP A 74 -8.31 24.18 16.84
CA ASP A 74 -9.16 25.37 16.86
C ASP A 74 -10.38 25.23 15.96
N LEU A 75 -10.19 24.78 14.72
CA LEU A 75 -11.30 24.56 13.79
C LEU A 75 -12.18 23.39 14.24
N ILE A 76 -11.60 22.30 14.74
CA ILE A 76 -12.35 21.18 15.30
C ILE A 76 -13.15 21.62 16.52
N GLY A 77 -12.54 22.40 17.42
CA GLY A 77 -13.22 22.99 18.57
C GLY A 77 -14.41 23.87 18.18
N GLN A 78 -14.26 24.70 17.14
CA GLN A 78 -15.34 25.52 16.60
C GLN A 78 -16.47 24.67 16.01
N ILE A 79 -16.16 23.56 15.31
CA ILE A 79 -17.18 22.64 14.77
C ILE A 79 -17.95 21.96 15.91
N CYS A 80 -17.28 21.52 16.96
CA CYS A 80 -17.92 20.82 18.08
C CYS A 80 -18.72 21.76 18.99
N TYR A 81 -18.17 22.93 19.32
CA TYR A 81 -18.66 23.76 20.41
C TYR A 81 -18.96 25.20 20.03
N GLY A 82 -18.65 25.63 18.82
CA GLY A 82 -18.86 27.01 18.35
C GLY A 82 -20.33 27.37 18.13
N SER A 83 -20.57 28.66 17.94
CA SER A 83 -21.86 29.14 17.47
C SER A 83 -22.20 28.60 16.06
N PRO A 84 -23.46 28.63 15.62
CA PRO A 84 -23.82 28.19 14.26
C PRO A 84 -22.98 28.86 13.15
N ALA A 85 -22.63 30.13 13.33
CA ALA A 85 -21.79 30.89 12.39
C ALA A 85 -20.34 30.40 12.42
N ASP A 86 -19.77 30.17 13.61
CA ASP A 86 -18.40 29.65 13.77
C ASP A 86 -18.28 28.23 13.21
N ARG A 87 -19.27 27.38 13.48
CA ARG A 87 -19.32 26.02 12.92
C ARG A 87 -19.33 26.02 11.39
N TYR A 88 -20.15 26.89 10.79
CA TYR A 88 -20.20 27.02 9.34
C TYR A 88 -18.84 27.46 8.76
N TYR A 89 -18.23 28.48 9.37
CA TYR A 89 -16.93 29.00 8.94
C TYR A 89 -15.84 27.91 9.04
N ALA A 90 -15.76 27.23 10.17
CA ALA A 90 -14.80 26.17 10.40
C ALA A 90 -15.01 24.99 9.43
N ALA A 91 -16.27 24.64 9.16
CA ALA A 91 -16.59 23.59 8.19
C ALA A 91 -16.14 23.93 6.77
N VAL A 92 -16.34 25.19 6.34
CA VAL A 92 -15.91 25.67 5.02
C VAL A 92 -14.38 25.66 4.91
N GLU A 93 -13.67 26.13 5.91
CA GLU A 93 -12.20 26.15 5.90
C GLU A 93 -11.60 24.73 5.92
N LEU A 94 -12.14 23.83 6.74
CA LEU A 94 -11.71 22.42 6.75
C LEU A 94 -12.02 21.72 5.42
N GLN A 95 -13.21 21.93 4.86
CA GLN A 95 -13.56 21.36 3.56
C GLN A 95 -12.61 21.84 2.45
N LYS A 96 -12.23 23.12 2.48
CA LYS A 96 -11.29 23.70 1.52
C LYS A 96 -9.89 23.12 1.67
N SER A 97 -9.43 22.88 2.90
CA SER A 97 -8.16 22.19 3.15
C SER A 97 -8.21 20.75 2.65
N MET A 98 -9.21 19.97 3.06
CA MET A 98 -9.38 18.57 2.61
C MET A 98 -9.47 18.44 1.10
N LYS A 99 -10.19 19.36 0.40
CA LYS A 99 -10.21 19.37 -1.07
C LYS A 99 -8.83 19.56 -1.68
N ARG A 100 -8.02 20.43 -1.09
CA ARG A 100 -6.64 20.66 -1.51
C ARG A 100 -5.79 19.40 -1.33
N ASP A 101 -5.94 18.73 -0.18
CA ASP A 101 -5.20 17.51 0.13
C ASP A 101 -5.58 16.37 -0.81
N VAL A 102 -6.87 16.18 -1.10
CA VAL A 102 -7.36 15.18 -2.07
C VAL A 102 -6.89 15.47 -3.50
N ILE A 103 -6.78 16.75 -3.90
CA ILE A 103 -6.29 17.12 -5.24
C ILE A 103 -4.77 16.95 -5.35
N SER A 104 -4.03 17.27 -4.29
CA SER A 104 -2.57 17.19 -4.28
C SER A 104 -2.02 15.77 -4.07
N ASN A 105 -2.79 14.89 -3.46
CA ASN A 105 -2.43 13.50 -3.18
C ASN A 105 -3.30 12.55 -3.99
N THR A 106 -2.74 12.00 -5.07
CA THR A 106 -3.41 11.03 -5.94
C THR A 106 -3.82 9.73 -5.21
N GLU A 107 -3.25 9.51 -4.03
CA GLU A 107 -3.48 8.34 -3.20
C GLU A 107 -4.72 8.47 -2.30
N LEU A 108 -5.31 9.67 -2.21
CA LEU A 108 -6.48 9.93 -1.39
C LEU A 108 -7.75 9.95 -2.25
N ASP A 109 -8.65 9.02 -2.02
CA ASP A 109 -9.95 8.99 -2.69
C ASP A 109 -11.02 9.78 -1.93
N TYR A 110 -11.00 9.69 -0.59
CA TYR A 110 -12.00 10.31 0.26
C TYR A 110 -11.43 10.69 1.62
N VAL A 111 -11.69 11.92 2.06
CA VAL A 111 -11.30 12.43 3.38
C VAL A 111 -12.53 13.01 4.03
N LEU A 112 -12.73 12.72 5.31
CA LEU A 112 -13.86 13.22 6.05
C LEU A 112 -13.50 13.57 7.51
N ILE A 113 -14.31 14.46 8.08
CA ILE A 113 -14.45 14.65 9.52
C ILE A 113 -15.93 14.48 9.90
N ALA A 114 -16.17 13.61 10.87
CA ALA A 114 -17.48 13.41 11.48
C ALA A 114 -17.49 13.96 12.90
N GLU A 115 -18.52 14.70 13.26
CA GLU A 115 -18.70 15.27 14.59
C GLU A 115 -20.06 14.82 15.16
N SER A 116 -20.04 14.20 16.34
CA SER A 116 -21.21 13.48 16.90
C SER A 116 -22.21 14.37 17.62
N LEU A 117 -21.80 15.51 18.21
CA LEU A 117 -22.69 16.36 19.02
C LEU A 117 -23.80 17.01 18.18
N ASN A 118 -23.43 17.49 16.99
CA ASN A 118 -24.36 18.16 16.08
C ASN A 118 -24.64 17.32 14.83
N LYS A 119 -24.10 16.08 14.76
CA LYS A 119 -24.17 15.17 13.62
C LYS A 119 -23.68 15.80 12.31
N ASN A 120 -22.59 16.57 12.39
CA ASN A 120 -21.97 17.19 11.23
C ASN A 120 -21.04 16.19 10.52
N LEU A 121 -21.10 16.18 9.20
CA LEU A 121 -20.17 15.47 8.34
C LEU A 121 -19.62 16.44 7.31
N ILE A 122 -18.31 16.63 7.32
CA ILE A 122 -17.59 17.45 6.35
C ILE A 122 -16.69 16.52 5.56
N ALA A 123 -16.73 16.58 4.24
CA ALA A 123 -15.96 15.64 3.43
C ALA A 123 -15.45 16.26 2.13
N ALA A 124 -14.38 15.68 1.62
CA ALA A 124 -13.85 15.89 0.29
C ALA A 124 -13.54 14.56 -0.39
N SER A 125 -13.72 14.48 -1.69
CA SER A 125 -13.51 13.26 -2.45
C SER A 125 -12.99 13.55 -3.85
N THR A 126 -12.31 12.56 -4.44
CA THR A 126 -12.08 12.52 -5.88
C THR A 126 -13.40 12.31 -6.63
N PRO A 127 -13.45 12.68 -7.93
CA PRO A 127 -14.62 12.40 -8.77
C PRO A 127 -14.96 10.90 -8.91
N GLY A 128 -13.98 10.02 -8.66
CA GLY A 128 -14.13 8.56 -8.75
C GLY A 128 -14.91 7.92 -7.59
N VAL A 129 -15.28 8.68 -6.55
CA VAL A 129 -16.08 8.18 -5.43
C VAL A 129 -17.53 8.54 -5.63
N SER A 130 -18.38 7.52 -5.84
CA SER A 130 -19.81 7.67 -6.06
C SER A 130 -20.55 8.15 -4.81
N TYR A 131 -21.80 8.64 -4.98
CA TYR A 131 -22.63 9.07 -3.87
C TYR A 131 -22.91 7.93 -2.88
N GLY A 132 -23.23 6.72 -3.38
CA GLY A 132 -23.50 5.55 -2.54
C GLY A 132 -22.27 5.11 -1.73
N GLU A 133 -21.08 5.21 -2.31
CA GLU A 133 -19.83 4.96 -1.58
C GLU A 133 -19.61 5.97 -0.44
N LYS A 134 -19.90 7.25 -0.69
CA LYS A 134 -19.80 8.31 0.35
C LYS A 134 -20.73 8.04 1.53
N GLU A 135 -21.97 7.63 1.24
CA GLU A 135 -22.94 7.26 2.29
C GLU A 135 -22.50 6.02 3.07
N ALA A 136 -22.00 5.01 2.37
CA ALA A 136 -21.52 3.79 3.01
C ALA A 136 -20.30 4.05 3.90
N ILE A 137 -19.34 4.86 3.44
CA ILE A 137 -18.18 5.27 4.24
C ILE A 137 -18.61 6.11 5.45
N ALA A 138 -19.53 7.06 5.26
CA ALA A 138 -20.06 7.87 6.35
C ALA A 138 -20.74 6.99 7.41
N SER A 139 -21.59 6.05 6.99
CA SER A 139 -22.23 5.08 7.90
C SER A 139 -21.22 4.22 8.65
N TYR A 140 -20.16 3.78 7.98
CA TYR A 140 -19.07 3.04 8.61
C TYR A 140 -18.39 3.86 9.72
N ILE A 141 -18.10 5.13 9.46
CA ILE A 141 -17.48 6.02 10.47
C ILE A 141 -18.42 6.28 11.63
N TRP A 142 -19.71 6.52 11.39
CA TRP A 142 -20.69 6.68 12.48
C TRP A 142 -20.76 5.45 13.38
N ASN A 143 -20.83 4.25 12.79
CA ASN A 143 -20.83 2.99 13.55
C ASN A 143 -19.51 2.79 14.34
N LEU A 144 -18.39 3.25 13.78
CA LEU A 144 -17.10 3.16 14.45
C LEU A 144 -17.02 4.11 15.65
N MET A 145 -17.61 5.31 15.54
CA MET A 145 -17.64 6.32 16.62
C MET A 145 -18.47 5.88 17.82
N GLU A 146 -19.45 5.00 17.63
CA GLU A 146 -20.26 4.43 18.73
C GLU A 146 -19.48 3.40 19.56
N LYS A 147 -18.39 2.83 19.04
CA LYS A 147 -17.54 1.89 19.75
C LYS A 147 -16.55 2.63 20.68
N GLU A 148 -16.32 2.10 21.87
CA GLU A 148 -15.55 2.78 22.95
C GLU A 148 -14.04 2.95 22.72
N ASP A 149 -13.50 2.41 21.66
CA ASP A 149 -12.05 2.47 21.38
C ASP A 149 -11.65 3.85 20.87
N ARG A 150 -11.01 4.67 21.70
CA ARG A 150 -10.63 6.06 21.44
C ARG A 150 -9.11 6.24 21.58
N GLY A 151 -8.53 7.12 20.78
CA GLY A 151 -7.30 7.81 21.20
C GLY A 151 -6.07 7.75 20.29
N ARG A 152 -5.82 6.76 19.47
CA ARG A 152 -4.66 6.78 18.54
C ARG A 152 -5.07 6.67 17.10
N PRO A 153 -4.32 7.32 16.17
CA PRO A 153 -4.54 7.11 14.75
C PRO A 153 -4.30 5.63 14.41
N GLN A 154 -5.28 4.98 13.81
CA GLN A 154 -5.21 3.56 13.50
C GLN A 154 -5.38 3.32 12.02
N TRP A 155 -4.67 2.32 11.51
CA TRP A 155 -4.79 1.84 10.16
C TRP A 155 -5.76 0.69 10.06
N TYR A 156 -6.66 0.78 9.12
CA TYR A 156 -7.65 -0.25 8.85
C TYR A 156 -7.61 -0.65 7.37
N TYR A 157 -7.79 -1.94 7.13
CA TYR A 157 -8.28 -2.42 5.86
C TYR A 157 -9.73 -2.82 6.05
N THR A 158 -10.61 -2.30 5.23
CA THR A 158 -12.06 -2.51 5.37
C THR A 158 -12.73 -2.66 4.02
N LYS A 159 -13.75 -3.51 3.96
CA LYS A 159 -14.58 -3.67 2.78
C LYS A 159 -15.91 -2.94 3.02
N ILE A 160 -16.16 -1.91 2.24
CA ILE A 160 -17.35 -1.07 2.33
C ILE A 160 -18.10 -1.16 0.99
N GLY A 161 -19.27 -1.80 0.99
CA GLY A 161 -19.97 -2.13 -0.24
C GLY A 161 -19.15 -3.06 -1.13
N THR A 162 -18.98 -2.71 -2.38
CA THR A 162 -18.25 -3.50 -3.38
C THR A 162 -16.74 -3.23 -3.41
N HIS A 163 -16.25 -2.25 -2.64
CA HIS A 163 -14.86 -1.81 -2.69
C HIS A 163 -14.14 -2.06 -1.37
N ALA A 164 -12.88 -2.43 -1.49
CA ALA A 164 -11.95 -2.50 -0.38
C ALA A 164 -11.18 -1.18 -0.25
N TYR A 165 -10.98 -0.75 0.99
CA TYR A 165 -10.31 0.50 1.34
C TYR A 165 -9.20 0.28 2.35
N ILE A 166 -8.11 0.99 2.15
CA ILE A 166 -7.12 1.26 3.19
C ILE A 166 -7.52 2.60 3.81
N ALA A 167 -7.65 2.63 5.11
CA ALA A 167 -8.11 3.80 5.84
C ALA A 167 -7.20 4.13 7.00
N LYS A 168 -6.90 5.41 7.17
CA LYS A 168 -6.32 5.95 8.40
C LYS A 168 -7.41 6.72 9.13
N ILE A 169 -7.64 6.35 10.40
CA ILE A 169 -8.72 6.92 11.20
C ILE A 169 -8.15 7.40 12.53
N TYR A 170 -8.39 8.66 12.85
CA TYR A 170 -8.11 9.24 14.15
C TYR A 170 -9.42 9.61 14.84
N ARG A 171 -9.58 9.17 16.11
CA ARG A 171 -10.80 9.41 16.87
C ARG A 171 -10.52 10.27 18.09
N GLY A 172 -11.16 11.43 18.14
CA GLY A 172 -11.27 12.25 19.35
C GLY A 172 -12.48 11.85 20.19
N SER A 173 -12.82 12.70 21.19
CA SER A 173 -13.96 12.43 22.08
C SER A 173 -15.31 12.48 21.37
N ASN A 174 -15.51 13.51 20.53
CA ASN A 174 -16.78 13.76 19.84
C ASN A 174 -16.61 13.95 18.33
N TRP A 175 -15.45 13.60 17.80
CA TRP A 175 -15.14 13.74 16.39
C TRP A 175 -14.24 12.61 15.91
N SER A 176 -14.25 12.37 14.62
CA SER A 176 -13.35 11.44 13.95
C SER A 176 -12.90 12.05 12.64
N VAL A 177 -11.60 11.98 12.36
CA VAL A 177 -11.01 12.32 11.05
C VAL A 177 -10.60 11.03 10.40
N ALA A 178 -10.93 10.85 9.14
CA ALA A 178 -10.56 9.66 8.39
C ALA A 178 -10.16 9.99 6.95
N ALA A 179 -9.14 9.31 6.46
CA ALA A 179 -8.75 9.29 5.07
C ALA A 179 -8.88 7.87 4.52
N PHE A 180 -9.43 7.76 3.32
CA PHE A 180 -9.67 6.50 2.63
C PHE A 180 -9.00 6.51 1.27
N SER A 181 -8.35 5.40 0.94
CA SER A 181 -7.88 5.08 -0.40
C SER A 181 -8.49 3.76 -0.83
N LYS A 182 -9.02 3.69 -2.04
CA LYS A 182 -9.43 2.41 -2.62
C LYS A 182 -8.21 1.52 -2.79
N GLU A 183 -8.34 0.25 -2.46
CA GLU A 183 -7.25 -0.71 -2.64
C GLU A 183 -6.66 -0.67 -4.05
N ASN A 184 -7.53 -0.60 -5.07
CA ASN A 184 -7.09 -0.52 -6.46
C ASN A 184 -6.30 0.75 -6.78
N THR A 185 -6.67 1.90 -6.20
CA THR A 185 -5.90 3.16 -6.31
C THR A 185 -4.58 3.04 -5.57
N PHE A 186 -4.61 2.54 -4.35
CA PHE A 186 -3.45 2.41 -3.49
C PHE A 186 -2.39 1.46 -4.07
N LEU A 187 -2.82 0.35 -4.66
CA LEU A 187 -1.94 -0.69 -5.22
C LEU A 187 -1.76 -0.57 -6.74
N SER A 188 -2.26 0.50 -7.38
CA SER A 188 -2.24 0.66 -8.84
C SER A 188 -0.86 0.48 -9.47
N ASP A 189 0.16 1.09 -8.86
CA ASP A 189 1.52 1.08 -9.39
C ASP A 189 2.18 -0.31 -9.27
N ILE A 190 1.72 -1.11 -8.32
CA ILE A 190 2.23 -2.45 -8.05
C ILE A 190 1.54 -3.45 -8.98
N ARG A 191 0.20 -3.33 -9.14
CA ARG A 191 -0.60 -4.22 -9.99
C ARG A 191 -0.45 -3.97 -11.48
N ALA A 192 -0.04 -2.75 -11.89
CA ALA A 192 0.12 -2.38 -13.30
C ALA A 192 1.34 -3.02 -13.96
N LYS A 193 2.25 -3.66 -13.21
CA LYS A 193 3.42 -4.34 -13.77
C LYS A 193 3.14 -5.83 -13.92
N GLU A 194 3.39 -6.35 -15.12
CA GLU A 194 3.44 -7.77 -15.38
C GLU A 194 4.59 -8.38 -14.58
N TYR A 195 4.27 -9.23 -13.63
CA TYR A 195 5.25 -10.04 -12.92
C TYR A 195 5.67 -11.22 -13.80
N PRO A 196 6.91 -11.72 -13.67
CA PRO A 196 7.30 -12.98 -14.29
C PRO A 196 6.30 -14.09 -13.94
N ASP A 197 6.04 -14.98 -14.88
CA ASP A 197 5.04 -16.04 -14.77
C ASP A 197 5.08 -16.73 -13.40
N GLY A 198 3.93 -16.73 -12.71
CA GLY A 198 3.73 -17.39 -11.43
C GLY A 198 3.98 -16.55 -10.18
N GLN A 199 4.29 -15.26 -10.30
CA GLN A 199 4.40 -14.36 -9.15
C GLN A 199 3.08 -13.60 -8.95
N SER A 200 2.57 -13.59 -7.72
CA SER A 200 1.40 -12.81 -7.31
C SER A 200 1.75 -11.97 -6.08
N PHE A 201 1.16 -10.79 -6.00
CA PHE A 201 1.30 -9.92 -4.83
C PHE A 201 0.09 -10.14 -3.92
N LEU A 202 0.36 -10.53 -2.66
CA LEU A 202 -0.66 -10.70 -1.62
C LEU A 202 -0.45 -9.67 -0.54
N LEU A 203 -1.50 -8.94 -0.19
CA LEU A 203 -1.51 -8.08 0.98
C LEU A 203 -1.95 -8.92 2.19
N THR A 204 -1.13 -8.94 3.23
CA THR A 204 -1.43 -9.65 4.48
C THR A 204 -1.33 -8.69 5.67
N ASP A 205 -2.01 -9.02 6.76
CA ASP A 205 -1.77 -8.37 8.05
C ASP A 205 -0.44 -8.83 8.67
N ALA A 206 -0.12 -8.29 9.84
CA ALA A 206 1.08 -8.66 10.59
C ALA A 206 1.12 -10.14 11.01
N ASN A 207 0.00 -10.85 10.98
CA ASN A 207 -0.12 -12.28 11.30
C ASN A 207 -0.11 -13.16 10.04
N GLY A 208 0.04 -12.58 8.85
CA GLY A 208 0.04 -13.30 7.58
C GLY A 208 -1.35 -13.66 7.06
N VAL A 209 -2.42 -13.09 7.62
CA VAL A 209 -3.80 -13.32 7.15
C VAL A 209 -4.02 -12.51 5.88
N CYS A 210 -4.45 -13.19 4.82
CA CYS A 210 -4.69 -12.55 3.52
C CYS A 210 -5.92 -11.63 3.59
N VAL A 211 -5.73 -10.41 3.13
CA VAL A 211 -6.72 -9.35 3.15
C VAL A 211 -7.89 -9.61 2.19
N GLU A 212 -7.66 -10.38 1.13
CA GLU A 212 -8.70 -10.74 0.13
C GLU A 212 -9.86 -11.56 0.71
N ASN A 213 -9.65 -12.22 1.86
CA ASN A 213 -10.66 -13.05 2.53
C ASN A 213 -11.57 -12.26 3.49
N LEU A 214 -11.47 -10.92 3.53
CA LEU A 214 -12.28 -10.12 4.42
C LEU A 214 -13.74 -10.06 3.93
N GLU A 215 -14.67 -10.40 4.82
CA GLU A 215 -16.11 -10.26 4.57
C GLU A 215 -16.55 -8.80 4.60
N GLU A 216 -17.65 -8.49 3.90
CA GLU A 216 -18.23 -7.14 3.87
C GLU A 216 -18.62 -6.67 5.28
N GLY A 217 -18.23 -5.43 5.63
CA GLY A 217 -18.48 -4.83 6.94
C GLY A 217 -17.47 -5.19 8.03
N ASN A 218 -16.58 -6.13 7.78
CA ASN A 218 -15.46 -6.41 8.68
C ASN A 218 -14.29 -5.49 8.37
N SER A 219 -13.53 -5.15 9.40
CA SER A 219 -12.30 -4.37 9.28
C SER A 219 -11.14 -5.13 9.91
N MET A 220 -10.01 -5.09 9.25
CA MET A 220 -8.76 -5.66 9.73
C MET A 220 -7.85 -4.50 10.19
N TYR A 221 -7.32 -4.62 11.40
CA TYR A 221 -6.34 -3.69 11.92
C TYR A 221 -4.96 -3.96 11.30
N LEU A 222 -4.36 -2.95 10.68
CA LEU A 222 -3.07 -3.09 9.99
C LEU A 222 -1.87 -2.68 10.87
N GLY A 223 -2.10 -2.14 12.05
CA GLY A 223 -1.05 -1.66 12.96
C GLY A 223 -1.14 -0.16 13.29
N GLU A 224 -0.20 0.29 14.09
CA GLU A 224 -0.02 1.72 14.46
C GLU A 224 0.89 2.44 13.48
#